data_281472e37fef812951364270053803bd
#
_entry.id   281472e37fef812951364270053803bd
#
_cell.length_a   1.000
_cell.length_b   1.000
_cell.length_c   1.000
_cell.angle_alpha   90.00
_cell.angle_beta   90.00
_cell.angle_gamma   90.00
#
_symmetry.space_group_name_H-M   'P 1'
#
loop_
_entity.id
_entity.type
_entity.pdbx_description
1 polymer ?
#
loop_
_entity_poly.entity_id
_entity_poly.type
_entity_poly.pdbx_seq_one_letter_code
_entity_poly.pdbx_strand_id
1 'polypeptide(L)'
;MELTINEKAYFVEKLLGKGKGGYSYLVSDGAGEYVIKQIHHEPCDYYQFGDKLASERRDYARLKAIGIPMPELLAVDETGERILKEYIPGDTIDRYVMANRMEESFYRQIEAMCRLLYPANTNIDYFPTNFVVRDGMLFYVDYECNDYMDAWNYENWGSRYWWRSPEFLERFGK
;
A
#
# COMPACT_ATOMS: atom_id res chain seq x y z
N MET A 1 -13.84 9.26 17.39
CA MET A 1 -14.40 8.04 16.81
C MET A 1 -13.47 6.87 17.09
N GLU A 2 -14.05 5.74 17.39
CA GLU A 2 -13.27 4.54 17.66
C GLU A 2 -13.59 3.42 16.66
N LEU A 3 -12.61 2.58 16.38
CA LEU A 3 -12.78 1.34 15.64
C LEU A 3 -12.27 0.18 16.51
N THR A 4 -12.91 -0.97 16.39
CA THR A 4 -12.50 -2.14 17.15
C THR A 4 -11.88 -3.20 16.25
N ILE A 5 -10.89 -3.89 16.79
CA ILE A 5 -10.31 -5.10 16.19
C ILE A 5 -10.43 -6.20 17.26
N ASN A 6 -11.23 -7.23 16.99
CA ASN A 6 -11.43 -8.34 17.92
C ASN A 6 -11.71 -7.85 19.35
N GLU A 7 -12.67 -6.92 19.45
CA GLU A 7 -13.13 -6.32 20.72
C GLU A 7 -12.19 -5.28 21.35
N LYS A 8 -10.95 -5.13 20.86
CA LYS A 8 -10.06 -4.07 21.35
C LYS A 8 -10.34 -2.77 20.60
N ALA A 9 -10.54 -1.68 21.36
CA ALA A 9 -10.83 -0.36 20.79
C ALA A 9 -9.57 0.42 20.45
N TYR A 10 -9.63 1.12 19.31
CA TYR A 10 -8.59 2.03 18.83
C TYR A 10 -9.21 3.38 18.53
N PHE A 11 -8.54 4.45 18.91
CA PHE A 11 -8.97 5.81 18.61
C PHE A 11 -8.53 6.21 17.19
N VAL A 12 -9.49 6.68 16.39
CA VAL A 12 -9.21 7.13 15.02
C VAL A 12 -8.66 8.54 15.05
N GLU A 13 -7.44 8.72 14.54
CA GLU A 13 -6.81 10.03 14.46
C GLU A 13 -7.11 10.73 13.15
N LYS A 14 -6.99 10.01 12.02
CA LYS A 14 -7.30 10.58 10.70
C LYS A 14 -7.49 9.49 9.64
N LEU A 15 -8.16 9.85 8.56
CA LEU A 15 -8.23 9.03 7.35
C LEU A 15 -6.93 9.21 6.57
N LEU A 16 -6.27 8.11 6.25
CA LEU A 16 -5.05 8.12 5.43
C LEU A 16 -5.36 7.98 3.94
N GLY A 17 -6.38 7.23 3.59
CA GLY A 17 -6.75 7.04 2.20
C GLY A 17 -7.98 6.18 2.01
N LYS A 18 -8.51 6.24 0.79
CA LYS A 18 -9.63 5.43 0.33
C LYS A 18 -9.22 4.71 -0.94
N GLY A 19 -9.27 3.40 -0.94
CA GLY A 19 -9.00 2.56 -2.09
C GLY A 19 -10.24 1.80 -2.57
N LYS A 20 -10.06 0.94 -3.57
CA LYS A 20 -11.11 0.07 -4.10
C LYS A 20 -11.65 -0.90 -3.05
N GLY A 21 -10.78 -1.36 -2.17
CA GLY A 21 -11.09 -2.39 -1.18
C GLY A 21 -11.46 -1.86 0.19
N GLY A 22 -11.09 -0.65 0.54
CA GLY A 22 -11.34 -0.16 1.90
C GLY A 22 -10.87 1.24 2.18
N TYR A 23 -11.14 1.67 3.41
CA TYR A 23 -10.66 2.93 3.98
C TYR A 23 -9.52 2.61 4.95
N SER A 24 -8.41 3.34 4.85
CA SER A 24 -7.27 3.20 5.76
C SER A 24 -7.23 4.37 6.73
N TYR A 25 -7.21 4.06 8.02
CA TYR A 25 -7.21 5.04 9.11
C TYR A 25 -5.94 4.92 9.94
N LEU A 26 -5.36 6.06 10.31
CA LEU A 26 -4.37 6.11 11.37
C LEU A 26 -5.10 6.05 12.71
N VAL A 27 -4.71 5.11 13.55
CA VAL A 27 -5.35 4.88 14.85
C VAL A 27 -4.30 4.77 15.95
N SER A 28 -4.73 4.93 17.19
CA SER A 28 -3.86 4.76 18.36
C SER A 28 -4.59 4.01 19.46
N ASP A 29 -3.80 3.34 20.33
CA ASP A 29 -4.31 2.64 21.50
C ASP A 29 -3.75 3.21 22.81
N GLY A 30 -3.10 4.38 22.73
CA GLY A 30 -2.45 5.00 23.89
C GLY A 30 -0.99 4.58 24.06
N ALA A 31 -0.59 3.44 23.50
CA ALA A 31 0.77 2.92 23.55
C ALA A 31 1.52 3.09 22.21
N GLY A 32 0.80 3.12 21.10
CA GLY A 32 1.39 3.23 19.78
C GLY A 32 0.38 3.62 18.72
N GLU A 33 0.89 3.82 17.52
CA GLU A 33 0.09 4.14 16.34
C GLU A 33 0.09 2.97 15.37
N TYR A 34 -1.06 2.76 14.72
CA TYR A 34 -1.29 1.64 13.80
C TYR A 34 -2.15 2.11 12.64
N VAL A 35 -2.34 1.24 11.65
CA VAL A 35 -3.30 1.45 10.57
C VAL A 35 -4.40 0.42 10.68
N ILE A 36 -5.66 0.86 10.66
CA ILE A 36 -6.80 -0.02 10.45
C ILE A 36 -7.34 0.20 9.04
N LYS A 37 -7.42 -0.88 8.27
CA LYS A 37 -8.12 -0.86 6.99
C LYS A 37 -9.51 -1.45 7.20
N GLN A 38 -10.52 -0.63 6.96
CA GLN A 38 -11.93 -1.04 6.97
C GLN A 38 -12.32 -1.42 5.56
N ILE A 39 -12.64 -2.69 5.34
CA ILE A 39 -13.15 -3.15 4.04
C ILE A 39 -14.50 -2.49 3.79
N HIS A 40 -14.76 -2.08 2.56
CA HIS A 40 -16.06 -1.60 2.13
C HIS A 40 -16.56 -2.42 0.95
N HIS A 41 -17.87 -2.36 0.71
CA HIS A 41 -18.54 -3.05 -0.38
C HIS A 41 -19.18 -2.05 -1.34
N GLU A 42 -18.61 -0.85 -1.47
CA GLU A 42 -19.08 0.18 -2.38
C GLU A 42 -18.87 -0.25 -3.83
N PRO A 43 -19.85 0.00 -4.72
CA PRO A 43 -19.74 -0.39 -6.12
C PRO A 43 -18.51 0.22 -6.81
N CYS A 44 -17.86 -0.59 -7.65
CA CYS A 44 -16.71 -0.17 -8.44
C CYS A 44 -16.76 -0.90 -9.78
N ASP A 45 -16.71 -0.17 -10.90
CA ASP A 45 -16.89 -0.71 -12.23
C ASP A 45 -15.82 -1.73 -12.64
N TYR A 46 -14.64 -1.65 -12.05
CA TYR A 46 -13.49 -2.47 -12.44
C TYR A 46 -13.03 -3.42 -11.34
N TYR A 47 -13.80 -3.57 -10.28
CA TYR A 47 -13.46 -4.46 -9.16
C TYR A 47 -14.66 -5.35 -8.85
N GLN A 48 -14.47 -6.66 -8.98
CA GLN A 48 -15.48 -7.63 -8.62
C GLN A 48 -15.41 -7.97 -7.14
N PHE A 49 -16.58 -7.99 -6.51
CA PHE A 49 -16.68 -8.25 -5.08
C PHE A 49 -16.52 -9.74 -4.82
N GLY A 50 -15.38 -10.11 -4.27
CA GLY A 50 -15.17 -11.39 -3.65
C GLY A 50 -14.95 -11.17 -2.15
N ASP A 51 -14.31 -12.14 -1.52
CA ASP A 51 -13.85 -11.98 -0.14
C ASP A 51 -12.60 -11.13 -0.14
N LYS A 52 -12.77 -9.81 0.04
CA LYS A 52 -11.67 -8.86 0.04
C LYS A 52 -10.70 -9.09 1.19
N LEU A 53 -11.22 -9.52 2.35
CA LEU A 53 -10.39 -9.79 3.51
C LEU A 53 -9.47 -10.99 3.26
N ALA A 54 -10.00 -12.07 2.69
CA ALA A 54 -9.20 -13.23 2.31
C ALA A 54 -8.16 -12.87 1.26
N SER A 55 -8.51 -12.01 0.29
CA SER A 55 -7.57 -11.51 -0.72
C SER A 55 -6.41 -10.74 -0.10
N GLU A 56 -6.69 -9.83 0.85
CA GLU A 56 -5.66 -9.08 1.57
C GLU A 56 -4.69 -10.00 2.31
N ARG A 57 -5.22 -11.01 3.01
CA ARG A 57 -4.40 -11.99 3.74
C ARG A 57 -3.53 -12.81 2.81
N ARG A 58 -4.10 -13.29 1.72
CA ARG A 58 -3.39 -14.09 0.70
C ARG A 58 -2.28 -13.29 0.05
N ASP A 59 -2.58 -12.05 -0.35
CA ASP A 59 -1.61 -11.18 -1.00
C ASP A 59 -0.47 -10.81 -0.05
N TYR A 60 -0.79 -10.52 1.21
CA TYR A 60 0.23 -10.27 2.23
C TYR A 60 1.17 -11.48 2.39
N ALA A 61 0.62 -12.67 2.53
CA ALA A 61 1.42 -13.89 2.68
C ALA A 61 2.33 -14.13 1.46
N ARG A 62 1.80 -13.91 0.27
CA ARG A 62 2.55 -14.04 -0.99
C ARG A 62 3.72 -13.07 -1.06
N LEU A 63 3.48 -11.80 -0.78
CA LEU A 63 4.52 -10.76 -0.83
C LEU A 63 5.54 -10.91 0.30
N LYS A 64 5.10 -11.34 1.48
CA LYS A 64 6.02 -11.61 2.59
C LYS A 64 6.97 -12.76 2.26
N ALA A 65 6.47 -13.81 1.64
CA ALA A 65 7.29 -14.95 1.20
C ALA A 65 8.30 -14.54 0.13
N ILE A 66 7.95 -13.59 -0.74
CA ILE A 66 8.85 -13.04 -1.76
C ILE A 66 9.94 -12.16 -1.12
N GLY A 67 9.65 -11.51 0.02
CA GLY A 67 10.61 -10.68 0.74
C GLY A 67 10.42 -9.19 0.52
N ILE A 68 9.21 -8.75 0.18
CA ILE A 68 8.92 -7.33 -0.05
C ILE A 68 8.81 -6.60 1.29
N PRO A 69 9.52 -5.47 1.49
CA PRO A 69 9.35 -4.65 2.69
C PRO A 69 7.94 -4.05 2.76
N MET A 70 7.21 -4.37 3.82
CA MET A 70 5.81 -3.99 4.01
C MET A 70 5.52 -3.74 5.49
N PRO A 71 4.42 -3.01 5.79
CA PRO A 71 3.88 -3.01 7.15
C PRO A 71 3.49 -4.42 7.55
N GLU A 72 3.79 -4.80 8.78
CA GLU A 72 3.39 -6.10 9.30
C GLU A 72 1.89 -6.16 9.51
N LEU A 73 1.26 -7.27 9.11
CA LEU A 73 -0.15 -7.56 9.40
C LEU A 73 -0.24 -8.06 10.84
N LEU A 74 -0.88 -7.29 11.72
CA LEU A 74 -0.88 -7.54 13.15
C LEU A 74 -2.11 -8.33 13.62
N ALA A 75 -3.27 -8.06 13.02
CA ALA A 75 -4.51 -8.74 13.39
C ALA A 75 -5.55 -8.64 12.28
N VAL A 76 -6.47 -9.58 12.27
CA VAL A 76 -7.59 -9.62 11.35
C VAL A 76 -8.87 -9.79 12.17
N ASP A 77 -9.84 -8.92 11.91
CA ASP A 77 -11.19 -9.00 12.49
C ASP A 77 -12.16 -9.37 11.37
N GLU A 78 -12.50 -10.65 11.30
CA GLU A 78 -13.35 -11.16 10.23
C GLU A 78 -14.78 -10.64 10.32
N THR A 79 -15.32 -10.52 11.54
CA THR A 79 -16.68 -10.05 11.77
C THR A 79 -16.84 -8.57 11.36
N GLY A 80 -15.88 -7.73 11.74
CA GLY A 80 -15.87 -6.31 11.39
C GLY A 80 -15.33 -6.02 10.00
N GLU A 81 -14.78 -7.02 9.32
CA GLU A 81 -14.10 -6.87 8.03
C GLU A 81 -13.00 -5.80 8.10
N ARG A 82 -12.12 -5.94 9.10
CA ARG A 82 -11.01 -5.00 9.35
C ARG A 82 -9.70 -5.73 9.48
N ILE A 83 -8.63 -5.06 9.09
CA ILE A 83 -7.27 -5.52 9.39
C ILE A 83 -6.53 -4.43 10.14
N LEU A 84 -5.65 -4.87 11.05
CA LEU A 84 -4.73 -4.02 11.79
C LEU A 84 -3.33 -4.22 11.23
N LYS A 85 -2.67 -3.13 10.85
CA LYS A 85 -1.33 -3.16 10.27
C LYS A 85 -0.41 -2.24 11.05
N GLU A 86 0.88 -2.53 10.96
CA GLU A 86 1.93 -1.61 11.38
C GLU A 86 1.77 -0.27 10.64
N TYR A 87 1.97 0.85 11.35
CA TYR A 87 2.05 2.16 10.73
C TYR A 87 3.50 2.46 10.33
N ILE A 88 3.71 2.78 9.07
CA ILE A 88 5.02 3.23 8.56
C ILE A 88 4.95 4.75 8.41
N PRO A 89 5.50 5.54 9.34
CA PRO A 89 5.52 7.00 9.18
C PRO A 89 6.52 7.42 8.11
N GLY A 90 6.18 8.46 7.36
CA GLY A 90 7.04 8.99 6.32
C GLY A 90 6.23 9.54 5.16
N ASP A 91 6.92 10.19 4.22
CA ASP A 91 6.28 10.69 3.01
C ASP A 91 6.17 9.60 1.94
N THR A 92 5.11 9.68 1.16
CA THR A 92 4.93 8.81 0.00
C THR A 92 5.79 9.28 -1.17
N ILE A 93 6.07 8.37 -2.10
CA ILE A 93 6.92 8.65 -3.27
C ILE A 93 6.36 9.80 -4.12
N ASP A 94 5.05 9.90 -4.31
CA ASP A 94 4.46 11.00 -5.06
C ASP A 94 4.82 12.36 -4.45
N ARG A 95 4.91 12.45 -3.12
CA ARG A 95 5.34 13.68 -2.43
C ARG A 95 6.80 13.99 -2.69
N TYR A 96 7.66 12.96 -2.68
CA TYR A 96 9.08 13.13 -3.02
C TYR A 96 9.27 13.62 -4.46
N VAL A 97 8.52 13.04 -5.40
CA VAL A 97 8.56 13.45 -6.81
C VAL A 97 8.11 14.92 -6.95
N MET A 98 6.98 15.27 -6.35
CA MET A 98 6.43 16.63 -6.44
C MET A 98 7.38 17.66 -5.84
N ALA A 99 8.05 17.34 -4.76
CA ALA A 99 8.97 18.24 -4.07
C ALA A 99 10.41 18.23 -4.63
N ASN A 100 10.66 17.50 -5.71
CA ASN A 100 12.01 17.29 -6.26
C ASN A 100 13.01 16.75 -5.23
N ARG A 101 12.55 15.80 -4.41
CA ARG A 101 13.36 15.18 -3.35
C ARG A 101 13.68 13.71 -3.61
N MET A 102 13.45 13.22 -4.84
CA MET A 102 13.78 11.84 -5.18
C MET A 102 15.29 11.60 -5.04
N GLU A 103 15.64 10.43 -4.55
CA GLU A 103 17.02 9.99 -4.38
C GLU A 103 17.27 8.75 -5.23
N GLU A 104 18.49 8.58 -5.68
CA GLU A 104 18.92 7.42 -6.46
C GLU A 104 18.61 6.11 -5.73
N SER A 105 18.77 6.11 -4.39
CA SER A 105 18.45 4.96 -3.55
C SER A 105 17.02 4.46 -3.70
N PHE A 106 16.05 5.35 -3.89
CA PHE A 106 14.65 4.94 -4.03
C PHE A 106 14.43 4.15 -5.32
N TYR A 107 15.06 4.56 -6.41
CA TYR A 107 15.01 3.83 -7.69
C TYR A 107 15.67 2.45 -7.57
N ARG A 108 16.80 2.39 -6.88
CA ARG A 108 17.48 1.11 -6.65
C ARG A 108 16.64 0.16 -5.82
N GLN A 109 15.90 0.69 -4.84
CA GLN A 109 15.07 -0.13 -3.96
C GLN A 109 13.85 -0.69 -4.70
N ILE A 110 13.17 0.11 -5.54
CA ILE A 110 12.05 -0.43 -6.33
C ILE A 110 12.55 -1.44 -7.37
N GLU A 111 13.70 -1.21 -7.98
CA GLU A 111 14.30 -2.17 -8.89
C GLU A 111 14.66 -3.48 -8.18
N ALA A 112 15.16 -3.39 -6.94
CA ALA A 112 15.44 -4.58 -6.13
C ALA A 112 14.16 -5.37 -5.83
N MET A 113 13.06 -4.68 -5.53
CA MET A 113 11.76 -5.33 -5.36
C MET A 113 11.34 -6.07 -6.64
N CYS A 114 11.49 -5.42 -7.80
CA CYS A 114 11.15 -6.03 -9.09
C CYS A 114 11.98 -7.30 -9.36
N ARG A 115 13.25 -7.30 -9.00
CA ARG A 115 14.12 -8.48 -9.14
C ARG A 115 13.66 -9.66 -8.28
N LEU A 116 12.93 -9.40 -7.20
CA LEU A 116 12.32 -10.45 -6.39
C LEU A 116 10.94 -10.85 -6.92
N LEU A 117 10.17 -9.88 -7.39
CA LEU A 117 8.78 -10.07 -7.83
C LEU A 117 8.66 -10.82 -9.16
N TYR A 118 9.43 -10.41 -10.16
CA TYR A 118 9.28 -10.94 -11.53
C TYR A 118 9.57 -12.43 -11.64
N PRO A 119 10.66 -12.95 -11.05
CA PRO A 119 10.89 -14.41 -11.05
C PRO A 119 9.81 -15.19 -10.31
N ALA A 120 9.09 -14.55 -9.40
CA ALA A 120 7.96 -15.13 -8.68
C ALA A 120 6.62 -14.94 -9.41
N ASN A 121 6.66 -14.52 -10.68
CA ASN A 121 5.46 -14.28 -11.50
C ASN A 121 4.49 -13.29 -10.83
N THR A 122 5.00 -12.20 -10.25
CA THR A 122 4.20 -11.29 -9.43
C THR A 122 4.43 -9.83 -9.84
N ASN A 123 3.35 -9.06 -9.90
CA ASN A 123 3.36 -7.61 -9.93
C ASN A 123 2.68 -7.06 -8.67
N ILE A 124 3.15 -5.90 -8.21
CA ILE A 124 2.46 -5.09 -7.22
C ILE A 124 1.89 -3.84 -7.91
N ASP A 125 1.15 -3.02 -7.19
CA ASP A 125 0.66 -1.75 -7.71
C ASP A 125 1.75 -0.69 -7.54
N TYR A 126 2.47 -0.39 -8.62
CA TYR A 126 3.62 0.51 -8.64
C TYR A 126 3.26 1.99 -8.55
N PHE A 127 1.99 2.33 -8.37
CA PHE A 127 1.59 3.72 -8.25
C PHE A 127 2.26 4.35 -7.02
N PRO A 128 2.81 5.57 -7.13
CA PRO A 128 3.72 6.11 -6.10
C PRO A 128 3.07 6.39 -4.75
N THR A 129 1.76 6.51 -4.67
CA THR A 129 1.05 6.67 -3.40
C THR A 129 1.10 5.43 -2.51
N ASN A 130 1.46 4.28 -3.09
CA ASN A 130 1.52 3.00 -2.38
C ASN A 130 2.88 2.73 -1.72
N PHE A 131 3.80 3.68 -1.79
CA PHE A 131 5.15 3.52 -1.26
C PHE A 131 5.49 4.65 -0.31
N VAL A 132 6.01 4.29 0.86
CA VAL A 132 6.42 5.23 1.91
C VAL A 132 7.91 5.06 2.17
N VAL A 133 8.62 6.16 2.39
CA VAL A 133 10.03 6.15 2.77
C VAL A 133 10.11 6.44 4.27
N ARG A 134 10.72 5.52 5.02
CA ARG A 134 11.04 5.70 6.45
C ARG A 134 12.53 5.47 6.63
N ASP A 135 13.23 6.48 7.14
CA ASP A 135 14.68 6.42 7.38
C ASP A 135 15.48 5.98 6.13
N GLY A 136 15.08 6.51 4.97
CA GLY A 136 15.70 6.18 3.68
C GLY A 136 15.29 4.84 3.08
N MET A 137 14.46 4.07 3.76
CA MET A 137 14.03 2.75 3.33
C MET A 137 12.61 2.78 2.74
N LEU A 138 12.46 2.15 1.59
CA LEU A 138 11.20 2.10 0.84
C LEU A 138 10.33 0.93 1.30
N PHE A 139 9.06 1.22 1.63
CA PHE A 139 8.06 0.21 2.02
C PHE A 139 6.86 0.27 1.09
N TYR A 140 6.39 -0.91 0.67
CA TYR A 140 5.13 -1.04 -0.05
C TYR A 140 4.00 -1.17 0.98
N VAL A 141 3.16 -0.14 1.09
CA VAL A 141 2.18 -0.06 2.20
C VAL A 141 0.82 -0.64 1.86
N ASP A 142 0.61 -1.06 0.62
CA ASP A 142 -0.55 -1.84 0.22
C ASP A 142 -0.13 -3.32 0.14
N TYR A 143 -1.11 -4.23 0.19
CA TYR A 143 -0.83 -5.66 0.05
C TYR A 143 -1.22 -6.20 -1.33
N GLU A 144 -1.87 -5.40 -2.16
CA GLU A 144 -2.37 -5.85 -3.46
C GLU A 144 -1.24 -6.37 -4.35
N CYS A 145 -1.42 -7.58 -4.88
CA CYS A 145 -0.54 -8.13 -5.89
C CYS A 145 -1.32 -9.00 -6.86
N ASN A 146 -0.74 -9.20 -8.03
CA ASN A 146 -1.34 -9.97 -9.12
C ASN A 146 -0.25 -10.78 -9.82
N ASP A 147 -0.66 -11.73 -10.67
CA ASP A 147 0.27 -12.42 -11.54
C ASP A 147 0.93 -11.43 -12.49
N TYR A 148 2.18 -11.70 -12.81
CA TYR A 148 2.96 -10.81 -13.66
C TYR A 148 2.33 -10.62 -15.05
N MET A 149 2.28 -9.37 -15.47
CA MET A 149 1.93 -8.97 -16.84
C MET A 149 2.87 -7.84 -17.26
N ASP A 150 3.48 -7.96 -18.44
CA ASP A 150 4.40 -6.94 -18.97
C ASP A 150 3.79 -5.54 -19.01
N ALA A 151 2.51 -5.46 -19.37
CA ALA A 151 1.82 -4.18 -19.52
C ALA A 151 1.72 -3.39 -18.20
N TRP A 152 1.77 -4.07 -17.08
CA TRP A 152 1.60 -3.47 -15.76
C TRP A 152 2.84 -3.56 -14.89
N ASN A 153 3.99 -3.89 -15.47
CA ASN A 153 5.24 -3.91 -14.73
C ASN A 153 5.74 -2.49 -14.42
N TYR A 154 6.80 -2.41 -13.63
CA TYR A 154 7.36 -1.12 -13.23
C TYR A 154 7.89 -0.34 -14.45
N GLU A 155 8.65 -0.99 -15.31
CA GLU A 155 9.31 -0.35 -16.45
C GLU A 155 8.33 0.18 -17.49
N ASN A 156 7.27 -0.57 -17.78
CA ASN A 156 6.30 -0.20 -18.82
C ASN A 156 5.17 0.69 -18.30
N TRP A 157 4.81 0.58 -17.03
CA TRP A 157 3.68 1.34 -16.48
C TRP A 157 4.07 2.22 -15.30
N GLY A 158 4.64 1.64 -14.24
CA GLY A 158 4.81 2.33 -12.97
C GLY A 158 5.80 3.48 -13.03
N SER A 159 6.89 3.30 -13.73
CA SER A 159 8.01 4.25 -13.74
C SER A 159 7.61 5.65 -14.18
N ARG A 160 6.59 5.79 -15.03
CA ARG A 160 6.10 7.10 -15.49
C ARG A 160 5.61 7.99 -14.37
N TYR A 161 5.26 7.44 -13.23
CA TYR A 161 4.78 8.18 -12.07
C TYR A 161 5.84 8.39 -11.00
N TRP A 162 7.08 7.95 -11.25
CA TRP A 162 8.19 8.06 -10.30
C TRP A 162 9.15 9.21 -10.65
N TRP A 163 8.79 10.05 -11.58
CA TRP A 163 9.47 11.29 -11.93
C TRP A 163 8.44 12.31 -12.41
N ARG A 164 8.86 13.56 -12.58
CA ARG A 164 7.94 14.64 -12.99
C ARG A 164 7.64 14.55 -14.49
N SER A 165 7.02 13.47 -14.90
CA SER A 165 6.58 13.22 -16.25
C SER A 165 5.31 14.01 -16.58
N PRO A 166 4.93 14.15 -17.86
CA PRO A 166 3.63 14.72 -18.20
C PRO A 166 2.47 13.97 -17.51
N GLU A 167 2.51 12.65 -17.47
CA GLU A 167 1.48 11.82 -16.83
C GLU A 167 1.41 12.07 -15.33
N PHE A 168 2.57 12.17 -14.67
CA PHE A 168 2.62 12.50 -13.24
C PHE A 168 2.02 13.88 -12.96
N LEU A 169 2.41 14.89 -13.74
CA LEU A 169 1.95 16.26 -13.54
C LEU A 169 0.46 16.41 -13.83
N GLU A 170 -0.07 15.67 -14.80
CA GLU A 170 -1.51 15.62 -15.04
C GLU A 170 -2.27 15.08 -13.84
N ARG A 171 -1.73 14.07 -13.18
CA ARG A 171 -2.38 13.40 -12.05
C ARG A 171 -2.22 14.16 -10.73
N PHE A 172 -1.05 14.71 -10.46
CA PHE A 172 -0.68 15.28 -9.16
C PHE A 172 -0.44 16.79 -9.18
N GLY A 173 -0.29 17.39 -10.34
CA GLY A 173 0.08 18.80 -10.49
C GLY A 173 -1.06 19.79 -10.36
N LYS A 174 -2.27 19.33 -10.02
CA LYS A 174 -3.48 20.18 -9.92
C LYS A 174 -3.74 20.63 -8.50
#